data_722e32afee257f077062bb22c92fba4b
#
_entry.id   722e32afee257f077062bb22c92fba4b
#
_cell.length_a   1.000
_cell.length_b   1.000
_cell.length_c   1.000
_cell.angle_alpha   90.00
_cell.angle_beta   90.00
_cell.angle_gamma   90.00
#
_symmetry.space_group_name_H-M   'P 1'
#
loop_
_entity.id
_entity.type
_entity.pdbx_description
1 polymer ?
#
loop_
_entity_poly.entity_id
_entity_poly.type
_entity_poly.pdbx_seq_one_letter_code
_entity_poly.pdbx_strand_id
1 'polypeptide(L)'
;MASLSSPGVGSGLDVRSMVNQLVAAERAPTENRIGRLESTTKSQISAFGKISSALSGLQDALAKFAADGALPGRKVGVPEGAGFTATGGAKAALGRHDVTVERLASTHKLQSAALASDAQLGHGSLAITVGDGEPVTVDIAEGKGSLADIRDAINRQAGSLGVSATLVRGDAGDVLVLASTATGTAGRLTVSASGGDGGLSALATSGGTMTVADPGNDALVLVDGIARTSSSNRIDDLIDGVTLELTKAKPGEAFALELKSDPSTLKASLLGLVSAYNTALSQLRTQSAAGSETAPGAALSGDAAPRGITQSLRGLVSQNYAELAGLGLKTKVDGSLSLDGATFDKAVADDPQAVQRLLGDEGTLRQPLTDALKSWLGKDGMISDRTEALQTRMDRLGNDRRALDLRMEKVQANYLRQFTALDAMVAQMSSVSSFLSQQLARLPNYSQAR
;
A
#
# COMPACT_ATOMS: atom_id res chain seq x y z
N MET A 1 -2.68 59.49 41.95
CA MET A 1 -3.47 58.34 42.42
C MET A 1 -4.54 58.08 41.36
N ALA A 2 -4.40 57.03 40.57
CA ALA A 2 -5.40 56.61 39.58
C ALA A 2 -6.56 55.99 40.37
N SER A 3 -7.72 56.68 40.40
CA SER A 3 -8.93 56.15 40.96
C SER A 3 -9.36 54.93 40.10
N LEU A 4 -9.29 53.73 40.64
CA LEU A 4 -9.93 52.54 40.11
C LEU A 4 -11.45 52.71 40.25
N SER A 5 -12.06 53.41 39.31
CA SER A 5 -13.54 53.43 39.16
C SER A 5 -13.97 52.12 38.58
N SER A 6 -14.52 51.21 39.40
CA SER A 6 -15.16 49.98 38.91
C SER A 6 -16.40 50.42 38.13
N PRO A 7 -16.55 50.02 36.85
CA PRO A 7 -17.72 50.36 36.02
C PRO A 7 -19.01 49.81 36.66
N GLY A 8 -20.05 50.64 36.80
CA GLY A 8 -21.36 50.27 37.34
C GLY A 8 -21.59 50.62 38.81
N VAL A 9 -20.62 51.19 39.51
CA VAL A 9 -20.80 51.61 40.94
C VAL A 9 -21.61 52.88 41.08
N GLY A 10 -21.69 53.74 40.05
CA GLY A 10 -22.39 55.03 40.08
C GLY A 10 -23.85 54.98 39.74
N SER A 11 -24.25 54.17 38.75
CA SER A 11 -25.64 54.10 38.26
C SER A 11 -26.37 52.80 38.66
N GLY A 12 -25.66 51.77 39.20
CA GLY A 12 -26.22 50.44 39.46
C GLY A 12 -26.43 49.60 38.20
N LEU A 13 -25.94 50.05 37.02
CA LEU A 13 -26.05 49.33 35.76
C LEU A 13 -24.85 48.41 35.55
N ASP A 14 -25.10 47.16 35.11
CA ASP A 14 -24.02 46.27 34.71
C ASP A 14 -23.47 46.66 33.32
N VAL A 15 -22.61 47.69 33.33
CA VAL A 15 -21.94 48.23 32.13
C VAL A 15 -21.20 47.17 31.36
N ARG A 16 -20.56 46.21 32.05
CA ARG A 16 -19.80 45.13 31.38
C ARG A 16 -20.71 44.19 30.59
N SER A 17 -21.84 43.80 31.20
CA SER A 17 -22.83 42.95 30.51
C SER A 17 -23.41 43.65 29.29
N MET A 18 -23.77 44.91 29.40
CA MET A 18 -24.32 45.70 28.28
C MET A 18 -23.28 45.84 27.14
N VAL A 19 -22.03 46.17 27.46
CA VAL A 19 -20.95 46.27 26.45
C VAL A 19 -20.73 44.92 25.76
N ASN A 20 -20.67 43.82 26.50
CA ASN A 20 -20.50 42.48 25.91
C ASN A 20 -21.67 42.13 24.96
N GLN A 21 -22.90 42.46 25.33
CA GLN A 21 -24.09 42.24 24.47
C GLN A 21 -24.05 43.09 23.18
N LEU A 22 -23.63 44.34 23.26
CA LEU A 22 -23.50 45.24 22.10
C LEU A 22 -22.36 44.73 21.17
N VAL A 23 -21.23 44.39 21.73
CA VAL A 23 -20.11 43.83 20.96
C VAL A 23 -20.51 42.51 20.28
N ALA A 24 -21.20 41.60 20.97
CA ALA A 24 -21.72 40.37 20.42
C ALA A 24 -22.70 40.60 19.27
N ALA A 25 -23.61 41.57 19.44
CA ALA A 25 -24.57 41.94 18.39
C ALA A 25 -23.90 42.54 17.14
N GLU A 26 -22.85 43.36 17.32
CA GLU A 26 -22.08 43.93 16.20
C GLU A 26 -21.20 42.88 15.52
N ARG A 27 -20.68 41.88 16.27
CA ARG A 27 -19.86 40.78 15.80
C ARG A 27 -20.64 39.75 14.96
N ALA A 28 -21.85 39.37 15.42
CA ALA A 28 -22.61 38.24 14.92
C ALA A 28 -22.85 38.26 13.38
N PRO A 29 -23.16 39.33 12.68
CA PRO A 29 -23.37 39.30 11.24
C PRO A 29 -22.13 38.91 10.46
N THR A 30 -20.96 39.44 10.82
CA THR A 30 -19.70 39.17 10.14
C THR A 30 -19.17 37.76 10.49
N GLU A 31 -19.24 37.36 11.75
CA GLU A 31 -18.89 36.04 12.21
C GLU A 31 -19.71 34.94 11.54
N ASN A 32 -21.04 35.12 11.47
CA ASN A 32 -21.94 34.18 10.77
C ASN A 32 -21.63 34.08 9.27
N ARG A 33 -21.26 35.20 8.64
CA ARG A 33 -20.83 35.19 7.23
C ARG A 33 -19.54 34.43 7.04
N ILE A 34 -18.52 34.70 7.86
CA ILE A 34 -17.24 33.98 7.81
C ILE A 34 -17.47 32.48 8.07
N GLY A 35 -18.20 32.13 9.12
CA GLY A 35 -18.48 30.72 9.47
C GLY A 35 -19.21 29.95 8.35
N ARG A 36 -20.16 30.57 7.66
CA ARG A 36 -20.84 29.98 6.49
C ARG A 36 -19.84 29.74 5.34
N LEU A 37 -18.97 30.72 5.04
CA LEU A 37 -17.99 30.61 3.99
C LEU A 37 -16.93 29.53 4.31
N GLU A 38 -16.47 29.45 5.56
CA GLU A 38 -15.57 28.38 6.04
C GLU A 38 -16.21 27.01 5.89
N SER A 39 -17.46 26.83 6.34
CA SER A 39 -18.20 25.57 6.22
C SER A 39 -18.36 25.14 4.77
N THR A 40 -18.76 26.08 3.89
CA THR A 40 -18.89 25.80 2.45
C THR A 40 -17.56 25.40 1.83
N THR A 41 -16.50 26.17 2.11
CA THR A 41 -15.15 25.89 1.55
C THR A 41 -14.60 24.53 2.04
N LYS A 42 -14.79 24.21 3.34
CA LYS A 42 -14.47 22.89 3.90
C LYS A 42 -15.21 21.76 3.19
N SER A 43 -16.50 21.95 2.96
CA SER A 43 -17.32 20.95 2.25
C SER A 43 -16.85 20.75 0.80
N GLN A 44 -16.42 21.83 0.12
CA GLN A 44 -15.86 21.77 -1.23
C GLN A 44 -14.53 21.03 -1.27
N ILE A 45 -13.60 21.30 -0.33
CA ILE A 45 -12.33 20.58 -0.20
C ILE A 45 -12.57 19.08 0.03
N SER A 46 -13.49 18.75 0.94
CA SER A 46 -13.86 17.37 1.23
C SER A 46 -14.46 16.67 0.00
N ALA A 47 -15.28 17.36 -0.78
CA ALA A 47 -15.88 16.83 -2.00
C ALA A 47 -14.83 16.54 -3.09
N PHE A 48 -13.87 17.46 -3.30
CA PHE A 48 -12.73 17.19 -4.19
C PHE A 48 -11.86 16.04 -3.70
N GLY A 49 -11.63 15.90 -2.39
CA GLY A 49 -10.94 14.77 -1.79
C GLY A 49 -11.61 13.43 -2.11
N LYS A 50 -12.95 13.35 -2.03
CA LYS A 50 -13.72 12.15 -2.38
C LYS A 50 -13.62 11.83 -3.88
N ILE A 51 -13.70 12.83 -4.74
CA ILE A 51 -13.53 12.67 -6.19
C ILE A 51 -12.10 12.19 -6.51
N SER A 52 -11.09 12.82 -5.93
CA SER A 52 -9.68 12.44 -6.09
C SER A 52 -9.45 10.98 -5.69
N SER A 53 -9.93 10.57 -4.53
CA SER A 53 -9.82 9.18 -4.05
C SER A 53 -10.49 8.19 -5.00
N ALA A 54 -11.67 8.51 -5.54
CA ALA A 54 -12.38 7.64 -6.48
C ALA A 54 -11.65 7.54 -7.83
N LEU A 55 -11.08 8.64 -8.33
CA LEU A 55 -10.27 8.64 -9.56
C LEU A 55 -8.93 7.93 -9.37
N SER A 56 -8.30 8.05 -8.20
CA SER A 56 -7.10 7.26 -7.86
C SER A 56 -7.40 5.77 -7.82
N GLY A 57 -8.55 5.36 -7.27
CA GLY A 57 -9.00 3.97 -7.33
C GLY A 57 -9.20 3.46 -8.76
N LEU A 58 -9.65 4.34 -9.68
CA LEU A 58 -9.74 4.00 -11.11
C LEU A 58 -8.35 3.87 -11.74
N GLN A 59 -7.40 4.74 -11.36
CA GLN A 59 -6.00 4.65 -11.81
C GLN A 59 -5.34 3.35 -11.35
N ASP A 60 -5.53 2.96 -10.09
CA ASP A 60 -5.01 1.72 -9.52
C ASP A 60 -5.61 0.48 -10.21
N ALA A 61 -6.93 0.50 -10.49
CA ALA A 61 -7.58 -0.57 -11.20
C ALA A 61 -7.06 -0.71 -12.64
N LEU A 62 -6.77 0.42 -13.30
CA LEU A 62 -6.19 0.44 -14.64
C LEU A 62 -4.73 -0.06 -14.66
N ALA A 63 -3.95 0.26 -13.62
CA ALA A 63 -2.56 -0.17 -13.51
C ALA A 63 -2.40 -1.70 -13.44
N LYS A 64 -3.40 -2.42 -12.95
CA LYS A 64 -3.37 -3.91 -12.91
C LYS A 64 -3.24 -4.55 -14.29
N PHE A 65 -3.75 -3.90 -15.33
CA PHE A 65 -3.62 -4.41 -16.71
C PHE A 65 -2.21 -4.22 -17.30
N ALA A 66 -1.37 -3.35 -16.71
CA ALA A 66 0.03 -3.20 -17.12
C ALA A 66 0.87 -4.39 -16.70
N ALA A 67 0.70 -4.86 -15.46
CA ALA A 67 1.55 -5.90 -14.88
C ALA A 67 1.44 -7.24 -15.64
N ASP A 68 0.22 -7.60 -16.09
CA ASP A 68 -0.06 -8.88 -16.72
C ASP A 68 -0.22 -8.79 -18.26
N GLY A 69 0.05 -7.62 -18.86
CA GLY A 69 -0.08 -7.37 -20.30
C GLY A 69 -1.51 -7.51 -20.83
N ALA A 70 -2.53 -7.47 -19.95
CA ALA A 70 -3.94 -7.65 -20.28
C ALA A 70 -4.25 -8.95 -21.04
N LEU A 71 -3.47 -10.00 -20.83
CA LEU A 71 -3.68 -11.33 -21.39
C LEU A 71 -4.40 -12.24 -20.39
N PRO A 72 -5.20 -13.22 -20.87
CA PRO A 72 -5.77 -14.24 -20.00
C PRO A 72 -4.66 -15.05 -19.32
N GLY A 73 -4.84 -15.41 -18.06
CA GLY A 73 -3.96 -16.31 -17.33
C GLY A 73 -3.90 -17.70 -17.97
N ARG A 74 -3.13 -18.57 -17.35
CA ARG A 74 -3.03 -19.98 -17.74
C ARG A 74 -3.52 -20.86 -16.60
N LYS A 75 -4.44 -21.74 -16.92
CA LYS A 75 -4.81 -22.84 -16.03
C LYS A 75 -3.94 -24.03 -16.36
N VAL A 76 -3.15 -24.43 -15.39
CA VAL A 76 -2.26 -25.59 -15.53
C VAL A 76 -2.95 -26.80 -14.91
N GLY A 77 -3.14 -27.83 -15.73
CA GLY A 77 -3.65 -29.13 -15.32
C GLY A 77 -2.50 -30.14 -15.21
N VAL A 78 -2.28 -30.69 -14.03
CA VAL A 78 -1.34 -31.78 -13.77
C VAL A 78 -2.09 -32.90 -13.08
N PRO A 79 -2.01 -34.16 -13.56
CA PRO A 79 -2.64 -35.29 -12.91
C PRO A 79 -2.11 -35.53 -11.50
N GLU A 80 -2.95 -36.06 -10.63
CA GLU A 80 -2.54 -36.43 -9.28
C GLU A 80 -1.45 -37.53 -9.34
N GLY A 81 -0.42 -37.39 -8.52
CA GLY A 81 0.67 -38.34 -8.47
C GLY A 81 1.71 -38.25 -9.60
N ALA A 82 1.67 -37.20 -10.41
CA ALA A 82 2.61 -36.98 -11.53
C ALA A 82 4.07 -36.79 -11.10
N GLY A 83 4.32 -36.53 -9.81
CA GLY A 83 5.69 -36.32 -9.30
C GLY A 83 6.23 -34.90 -9.58
N PHE A 84 5.42 -34.03 -10.09
CA PHE A 84 5.73 -32.60 -10.27
C PHE A 84 4.47 -31.74 -10.11
N THR A 85 4.68 -30.46 -9.86
CA THR A 85 3.66 -29.39 -10.00
C THR A 85 4.14 -28.40 -11.05
N ALA A 86 3.23 -27.62 -11.61
CA ALA A 86 3.59 -26.63 -12.61
C ALA A 86 2.78 -25.35 -12.45
N THR A 87 3.39 -24.20 -12.78
CA THR A 87 2.73 -22.90 -12.89
C THR A 87 3.00 -22.31 -14.26
N GLY A 88 1.99 -21.70 -14.87
CA GLY A 88 2.09 -21.08 -16.19
C GLY A 88 1.87 -19.57 -16.11
N GLY A 89 2.80 -18.77 -16.66
CA GLY A 89 2.63 -17.34 -16.88
C GLY A 89 1.69 -17.06 -18.05
N ALA A 90 1.14 -15.83 -18.12
CA ALA A 90 0.19 -15.44 -19.17
C ALA A 90 0.73 -15.57 -20.61
N LYS A 91 2.06 -15.58 -20.78
CA LYS A 91 2.73 -15.76 -22.08
C LYS A 91 2.98 -17.21 -22.48
N ALA A 92 2.78 -18.18 -21.56
CA ALA A 92 2.97 -19.59 -21.87
C ALA A 92 2.05 -20.03 -23.04
N ALA A 93 2.60 -20.81 -23.97
CA ALA A 93 1.84 -21.35 -25.07
C ALA A 93 0.76 -22.32 -24.57
N LEU A 94 -0.43 -22.28 -25.16
CA LEU A 94 -1.49 -23.24 -24.88
C LEU A 94 -1.15 -24.58 -25.52
N GLY A 95 -1.38 -25.68 -24.81
CA GLY A 95 -1.11 -26.98 -25.35
C GLY A 95 -1.06 -28.07 -24.28
N ARG A 96 -0.63 -29.24 -24.71
CA ARG A 96 -0.38 -30.39 -23.86
C ARG A 96 1.07 -30.85 -24.08
N HIS A 97 1.75 -31.11 -22.99
CA HIS A 97 3.10 -31.68 -22.97
C HIS A 97 3.10 -32.97 -22.13
N ASP A 98 3.84 -33.95 -22.55
CA ASP A 98 4.05 -35.17 -21.77
C ASP A 98 5.36 -35.03 -20.99
N VAL A 99 5.25 -35.02 -19.66
CA VAL A 99 6.40 -34.80 -18.74
C VAL A 99 6.71 -36.07 -17.96
N THR A 100 7.98 -36.49 -17.97
CA THR A 100 8.49 -37.62 -17.20
C THR A 100 9.57 -37.13 -16.24
N VAL A 101 9.42 -37.39 -14.95
CA VAL A 101 10.45 -37.09 -13.94
C VAL A 101 11.30 -38.30 -13.70
N GLU A 102 12.43 -38.40 -14.39
CA GLU A 102 13.33 -39.55 -14.27
C GLU A 102 14.08 -39.56 -12.95
N ARG A 103 14.56 -38.41 -12.50
CA ARG A 103 15.34 -38.26 -11.26
C ARG A 103 15.21 -36.84 -10.70
N LEU A 104 15.18 -36.75 -9.37
CA LEU A 104 15.27 -35.47 -8.69
C LEU A 104 16.71 -35.01 -8.52
N ALA A 105 16.94 -33.72 -8.43
CA ALA A 105 18.16 -33.17 -7.92
C ALA A 105 18.30 -33.48 -6.43
N SER A 106 19.46 -33.98 -6.02
CA SER A 106 19.79 -34.27 -4.62
C SER A 106 21.00 -33.45 -4.16
N THR A 107 21.10 -33.25 -2.84
CA THR A 107 22.24 -32.57 -2.24
C THR A 107 23.40 -33.52 -2.07
N HIS A 108 24.64 -33.04 -2.27
CA HIS A 108 25.83 -33.82 -1.99
C HIS A 108 26.01 -33.98 -0.48
N LYS A 109 26.27 -35.22 -0.01
CA LYS A 109 26.51 -35.54 1.40
C LYS A 109 27.79 -36.36 1.56
N LEU A 110 28.60 -35.89 2.50
CA LEU A 110 29.79 -36.59 2.98
C LEU A 110 29.54 -37.06 4.41
N GLN A 111 30.10 -38.19 4.78
CA GLN A 111 30.06 -38.70 6.14
C GLN A 111 31.44 -39.15 6.60
N SER A 112 31.79 -38.86 7.85
CA SER A 112 33.01 -39.42 8.47
C SER A 112 32.84 -40.88 8.80
N ALA A 113 33.94 -41.55 9.12
CA ALA A 113 33.86 -42.81 9.87
C ALA A 113 33.14 -42.58 11.22
N ALA A 114 32.58 -43.65 11.77
CA ALA A 114 32.02 -43.61 13.13
C ALA A 114 33.19 -43.47 14.14
N LEU A 115 33.08 -42.50 15.03
CA LEU A 115 34.07 -42.14 16.03
C LEU A 115 33.46 -42.25 17.43
N ALA A 116 34.26 -42.53 18.44
CA ALA A 116 33.79 -42.47 19.81
C ALA A 116 33.22 -41.06 20.16
N SER A 117 32.18 -40.98 20.99
CA SER A 117 31.50 -39.72 21.33
C SER A 117 32.40 -38.68 21.99
N ASP A 118 33.51 -39.14 22.58
CA ASP A 118 34.57 -38.35 23.23
C ASP A 118 35.82 -38.16 22.34
N ALA A 119 35.77 -38.63 21.09
CA ALA A 119 36.91 -38.54 20.19
C ALA A 119 37.35 -37.07 19.98
N GLN A 120 38.66 -36.88 20.01
CA GLN A 120 39.33 -35.61 19.72
C GLN A 120 40.15 -35.78 18.44
N LEU A 121 39.77 -35.03 17.40
CA LEU A 121 40.47 -35.03 16.12
C LEU A 121 41.58 -33.97 16.06
N GLY A 122 41.87 -33.29 17.19
CA GLY A 122 42.92 -32.32 17.26
C GLY A 122 42.54 -30.92 16.73
N HIS A 123 43.54 -30.17 16.30
CA HIS A 123 43.40 -28.78 15.83
C HIS A 123 44.03 -28.61 14.44
N GLY A 124 43.74 -27.44 13.80
CA GLY A 124 44.24 -27.11 12.46
C GLY A 124 43.18 -26.41 11.63
N SER A 125 43.27 -26.50 10.31
CA SER A 125 42.35 -25.84 9.40
C SER A 125 41.73 -26.85 8.42
N LEU A 126 40.40 -26.75 8.19
CA LEU A 126 39.67 -27.46 7.15
C LEU A 126 39.33 -26.49 6.04
N ALA A 127 39.78 -26.74 4.80
CA ALA A 127 39.32 -25.98 3.66
C ALA A 127 38.18 -26.76 2.98
N ILE A 128 37.01 -26.14 2.94
CA ILE A 128 35.79 -26.73 2.37
C ILE A 128 35.43 -25.95 1.10
N THR A 129 35.27 -26.69 -0.01
CA THR A 129 34.86 -26.15 -1.31
C THR A 129 33.52 -26.72 -1.72
N VAL A 130 32.65 -25.86 -2.28
CA VAL A 130 31.36 -26.26 -2.86
C VAL A 130 31.43 -26.09 -4.37
N GLY A 131 31.30 -27.19 -5.13
CA GLY A 131 31.44 -27.19 -6.59
C GLY A 131 32.82 -26.70 -7.04
N ASP A 132 32.82 -25.75 -7.96
CA ASP A 132 34.00 -25.08 -8.50
C ASP A 132 34.29 -23.73 -7.80
N GLY A 133 33.68 -23.50 -6.63
CA GLY A 133 33.83 -22.25 -5.88
C GLY A 133 35.15 -22.13 -5.15
N GLU A 134 35.41 -20.97 -4.55
CA GLU A 134 36.59 -20.74 -3.72
C GLU A 134 36.47 -21.50 -2.39
N PRO A 135 37.59 -22.10 -1.89
CA PRO A 135 37.61 -22.81 -0.61
C PRO A 135 37.43 -21.84 0.56
N VAL A 136 36.57 -22.19 1.52
CA VAL A 136 36.51 -21.52 2.81
C VAL A 136 37.27 -22.28 3.85
N THR A 137 38.17 -21.59 4.53
CA THR A 137 38.97 -22.15 5.63
C THR A 137 38.16 -22.07 6.93
N VAL A 138 38.01 -23.21 7.58
CA VAL A 138 37.41 -23.38 8.89
C VAL A 138 38.50 -23.69 9.88
N ASP A 139 38.81 -22.77 10.78
CA ASP A 139 39.87 -22.94 11.77
C ASP A 139 39.32 -23.61 13.03
N ILE A 140 39.99 -24.67 13.44
CA ILE A 140 39.73 -25.45 14.66
C ILE A 140 40.85 -25.15 15.67
N ALA A 141 40.53 -24.44 16.72
CA ALA A 141 41.50 -24.06 17.74
C ALA A 141 41.93 -25.24 18.60
N GLU A 142 43.10 -25.14 19.23
CA GLU A 142 43.58 -26.13 20.18
C GLU A 142 42.56 -26.34 21.33
N GLY A 143 42.29 -27.56 21.71
CA GLY A 143 41.26 -27.95 22.69
C GLY A 143 39.82 -27.93 22.16
N LYS A 144 39.62 -27.67 20.86
CA LYS A 144 38.30 -27.64 20.18
C LYS A 144 38.17 -28.75 19.12
N GLY A 145 38.87 -29.87 19.29
CA GLY A 145 38.92 -30.98 18.38
C GLY A 145 37.78 -32.00 18.51
N SER A 146 36.77 -31.78 19.36
CA SER A 146 35.61 -32.67 19.42
C SER A 146 34.74 -32.55 18.17
N LEU A 147 34.05 -33.65 17.78
CA LEU A 147 33.11 -33.58 16.63
C LEU A 147 32.06 -32.51 16.76
N ALA A 148 31.64 -32.19 18.01
CA ALA A 148 30.68 -31.12 18.27
C ALA A 148 31.28 -29.74 18.01
N ASP A 149 32.51 -29.47 18.49
CA ASP A 149 33.20 -28.20 18.22
C ASP A 149 33.49 -28.02 16.73
N ILE A 150 33.89 -29.08 16.02
CA ILE A 150 34.16 -29.08 14.58
C ILE A 150 32.88 -28.78 13.80
N ARG A 151 31.74 -29.45 14.13
CA ARG A 151 30.40 -29.16 13.56
C ARG A 151 30.05 -27.68 13.72
N ASP A 152 30.20 -27.15 14.94
CA ASP A 152 29.85 -25.78 15.25
C ASP A 152 30.75 -24.77 14.53
N ALA A 153 32.04 -25.09 14.36
CA ALA A 153 32.98 -24.29 13.58
C ALA A 153 32.61 -24.27 12.10
N ILE A 154 32.31 -25.43 11.51
CA ILE A 154 31.88 -25.53 10.11
C ILE A 154 30.59 -24.71 9.89
N ASN A 155 29.58 -24.89 10.73
CA ASN A 155 28.31 -24.19 10.58
C ASN A 155 28.46 -22.65 10.73
N ARG A 156 29.38 -22.19 11.59
CA ARG A 156 29.65 -20.75 11.73
C ARG A 156 30.43 -20.15 10.57
N GLN A 157 31.43 -20.87 10.05
CA GLN A 157 32.41 -20.33 9.09
C GLN A 157 32.06 -20.65 7.64
N ALA A 158 31.51 -21.85 7.38
CA ALA A 158 31.15 -22.33 6.04
C ALA A 158 29.64 -22.35 5.77
N GLY A 159 28.79 -22.02 6.77
CA GLY A 159 27.33 -21.98 6.62
C GLY A 159 26.85 -21.01 5.55
N SER A 160 27.49 -19.85 5.41
CA SER A 160 27.17 -18.84 4.39
C SER A 160 27.47 -19.29 2.95
N LEU A 161 28.33 -20.30 2.77
CA LEU A 161 28.61 -20.95 1.48
C LEU A 161 27.62 -22.07 1.15
N GLY A 162 26.64 -22.29 2.00
CA GLY A 162 25.68 -23.37 1.79
C GLY A 162 26.20 -24.74 2.21
N VAL A 163 27.05 -24.82 3.24
CA VAL A 163 27.48 -26.07 3.86
C VAL A 163 26.82 -26.21 5.23
N SER A 164 26.23 -27.37 5.48
CA SER A 164 25.64 -27.72 6.77
C SER A 164 26.33 -28.94 7.36
N ALA A 165 26.76 -28.84 8.60
CA ALA A 165 27.35 -29.94 9.36
C ALA A 165 26.39 -30.43 10.45
N THR A 166 26.19 -31.74 10.55
CA THR A 166 25.32 -32.37 11.54
C THR A 166 26.02 -33.59 12.15
N LEU A 167 25.79 -33.84 13.44
CA LEU A 167 26.24 -35.08 14.08
C LEU A 167 25.08 -36.06 14.15
N VAL A 168 25.31 -37.26 13.64
CA VAL A 168 24.39 -38.38 13.74
C VAL A 168 24.98 -39.39 14.73
N ARG A 169 24.27 -39.69 15.81
CA ARG A 169 24.65 -40.65 16.81
C ARG A 169 24.15 -42.04 16.42
N GLY A 170 25.08 -42.93 16.14
CA GLY A 170 24.77 -44.32 15.79
C GLY A 170 25.28 -45.31 16.85
N ASP A 171 24.86 -46.55 16.76
CA ASP A 171 25.31 -47.60 17.67
C ASP A 171 26.83 -47.88 17.59
N ALA A 172 27.45 -47.57 16.46
CA ALA A 172 28.88 -47.72 16.23
C ALA A 172 29.71 -46.47 16.61
N GLY A 173 29.06 -45.40 17.04
CA GLY A 173 29.68 -44.11 17.38
C GLY A 173 29.02 -42.92 16.68
N ASP A 174 29.57 -41.75 16.90
CA ASP A 174 29.10 -40.50 16.33
C ASP A 174 29.71 -40.30 14.92
N VAL A 175 28.88 -39.89 13.97
CA VAL A 175 29.24 -39.61 12.57
C VAL A 175 29.01 -38.14 12.26
N LEU A 176 30.03 -37.44 11.77
CA LEU A 176 29.91 -36.11 11.22
C LEU A 176 29.40 -36.18 9.78
N VAL A 177 28.25 -35.61 9.51
CA VAL A 177 27.67 -35.52 8.18
C VAL A 177 27.75 -34.07 7.70
N LEU A 178 28.37 -33.88 6.54
CA LEU A 178 28.38 -32.59 5.83
C LEU A 178 27.44 -32.69 4.64
N ALA A 179 26.55 -31.70 4.48
CA ALA A 179 25.64 -31.63 3.36
C ALA A 179 25.75 -30.26 2.68
N SER A 180 25.68 -30.22 1.36
CA SER A 180 25.48 -28.96 0.65
C SER A 180 24.00 -28.55 0.74
N THR A 181 23.71 -27.25 0.77
CA THR A 181 22.35 -26.73 0.61
C THR A 181 21.95 -26.66 -0.86
N ALA A 182 22.92 -26.51 -1.76
CA ALA A 182 22.71 -26.58 -3.19
C ALA A 182 22.55 -28.04 -3.63
N THR A 183 21.54 -28.29 -4.46
CA THR A 183 21.31 -29.57 -5.11
C THR A 183 22.14 -29.69 -6.39
N GLY A 184 22.23 -30.89 -6.91
CA GLY A 184 22.93 -31.20 -8.16
C GLY A 184 24.46 -31.32 -8.02
N THR A 185 25.11 -31.54 -9.15
CA THR A 185 26.57 -31.69 -9.24
C THR A 185 27.32 -30.42 -8.84
N ALA A 186 26.69 -29.24 -9.01
CA ALA A 186 27.24 -27.96 -8.57
C ALA A 186 27.34 -27.83 -7.02
N GLY A 187 26.60 -28.64 -6.26
CA GLY A 187 26.68 -28.70 -4.80
C GLY A 187 27.76 -29.65 -4.25
N ARG A 188 28.63 -30.19 -5.10
CA ARG A 188 29.64 -31.18 -4.68
C ARG A 188 30.61 -30.59 -3.65
N LEU A 189 30.72 -31.27 -2.51
CA LEU A 189 31.62 -30.88 -1.42
C LEU A 189 32.99 -31.57 -1.57
N THR A 190 34.05 -30.80 -1.38
CA THR A 190 35.39 -31.31 -1.14
C THR A 190 35.95 -30.72 0.14
N VAL A 191 36.65 -31.54 0.91
CA VAL A 191 37.25 -31.14 2.19
C VAL A 191 38.72 -31.51 2.16
N SER A 192 39.59 -30.58 2.46
CA SER A 192 41.01 -30.81 2.70
C SER A 192 41.41 -30.30 4.09
N ALA A 193 42.36 -30.96 4.71
CA ALA A 193 42.85 -30.57 6.02
C ALA A 193 44.32 -30.12 5.92
N SER A 194 44.70 -29.15 6.71
CA SER A 194 46.07 -28.62 6.78
C SER A 194 46.42 -28.11 8.18
N GLY A 195 47.71 -28.09 8.50
CA GLY A 195 48.23 -27.57 9.75
C GLY A 195 47.88 -28.43 10.98
N GLY A 196 48.24 -27.92 12.15
CA GLY A 196 47.93 -28.54 13.45
C GLY A 196 48.68 -29.84 13.71
N ASP A 197 48.02 -30.74 14.43
CA ASP A 197 48.55 -32.06 14.83
C ASP A 197 48.28 -33.17 13.79
N GLY A 198 47.62 -32.86 12.70
CA GLY A 198 47.31 -33.79 11.62
C GLY A 198 46.06 -34.63 11.83
N GLY A 199 45.41 -34.63 12.98
CA GLY A 199 44.21 -35.43 13.28
C GLY A 199 43.01 -35.09 12.45
N LEU A 200 42.85 -33.81 12.04
CA LEU A 200 41.78 -33.36 11.14
C LEU A 200 41.86 -33.99 9.72
N SER A 201 42.99 -34.59 9.35
CA SER A 201 43.15 -35.31 8.05
C SER A 201 42.11 -36.41 7.89
N ALA A 202 41.60 -37.00 8.96
CA ALA A 202 40.52 -37.97 8.95
C ALA A 202 39.25 -37.42 8.29
N LEU A 203 39.03 -36.09 8.31
CA LEU A 203 37.88 -35.43 7.68
C LEU A 203 38.14 -34.95 6.25
N ALA A 204 39.28 -35.32 5.65
CA ALA A 204 39.57 -34.99 4.26
C ALA A 204 38.87 -35.96 3.30
N THR A 205 38.41 -35.42 2.15
CA THR A 205 37.80 -36.23 1.06
C THR A 205 38.84 -37.02 0.24
N SER A 206 40.08 -36.54 0.25
CA SER A 206 41.21 -37.25 -0.39
C SER A 206 42.24 -37.60 0.69
N GLY A 207 42.55 -38.89 0.81
CA GLY A 207 43.49 -39.39 1.82
C GLY A 207 42.96 -39.48 3.26
N GLY A 208 41.71 -39.08 3.49
CA GLY A 208 41.00 -39.18 4.79
C GLY A 208 40.00 -40.33 4.83
N THR A 209 39.11 -40.30 5.83
CA THR A 209 38.06 -41.33 6.04
C THR A 209 36.66 -40.84 5.67
N MET A 210 36.51 -39.62 5.13
CA MET A 210 35.23 -39.15 4.63
C MET A 210 34.79 -39.95 3.41
N THR A 211 33.54 -40.40 3.44
CA THR A 211 32.92 -41.14 2.34
C THR A 211 31.74 -40.37 1.80
N VAL A 212 31.44 -40.59 0.51
CA VAL A 212 30.26 -39.96 -0.13
C VAL A 212 29.03 -40.78 0.24
N ALA A 213 28.14 -40.18 1.03
CA ALA A 213 26.87 -40.77 1.40
C ALA A 213 25.78 -40.52 0.32
N ASP A 214 25.82 -39.36 -0.33
CA ASP A 214 24.99 -39.01 -1.50
C ASP A 214 25.89 -38.24 -2.48
N PRO A 215 26.02 -38.67 -3.74
CA PRO A 215 26.90 -37.99 -4.71
C PRO A 215 26.40 -36.63 -5.16
N GLY A 216 25.16 -36.25 -4.82
CA GLY A 216 24.51 -35.05 -5.35
C GLY A 216 24.26 -35.18 -6.85
N ASN A 217 23.05 -35.47 -7.23
CA ASN A 217 22.70 -35.65 -8.64
C ASN A 217 21.90 -34.47 -9.15
N ASP A 218 22.06 -34.15 -10.42
CA ASP A 218 21.14 -33.24 -11.14
C ASP A 218 19.79 -33.92 -11.37
N ALA A 219 18.71 -33.15 -11.35
CA ALA A 219 17.42 -33.60 -11.83
C ALA A 219 17.51 -33.99 -13.32
N LEU A 220 16.75 -35.01 -13.71
CA LEU A 220 16.56 -35.37 -15.10
C LEU A 220 15.05 -35.43 -15.36
N VAL A 221 14.58 -34.58 -16.27
CA VAL A 221 13.19 -34.52 -16.71
C VAL A 221 13.13 -34.61 -18.22
N LEU A 222 12.13 -35.30 -18.74
CA LEU A 222 11.83 -35.32 -20.17
C LEU A 222 10.53 -34.61 -20.41
N VAL A 223 10.50 -33.75 -21.44
CA VAL A 223 9.27 -33.11 -21.94
C VAL A 223 9.14 -33.45 -23.42
N ASP A 224 8.06 -34.08 -23.79
CA ASP A 224 7.80 -34.55 -25.16
C ASP A 224 8.96 -35.43 -25.70
N GLY A 225 9.62 -36.19 -24.81
CA GLY A 225 10.80 -37.02 -25.14
C GLY A 225 12.14 -36.27 -25.17
N ILE A 226 12.15 -34.94 -24.96
CA ILE A 226 13.38 -34.14 -24.92
C ILE A 226 13.89 -34.10 -23.49
N ALA A 227 15.12 -34.62 -23.28
CA ALA A 227 15.73 -34.68 -21.97
C ALA A 227 16.38 -33.35 -21.56
N ARG A 228 16.15 -32.94 -20.32
CA ARG A 228 16.79 -31.79 -19.67
C ARG A 228 17.33 -32.17 -18.31
N THR A 229 18.59 -31.81 -18.06
CA THR A 229 19.22 -31.91 -16.74
C THR A 229 19.17 -30.53 -16.06
N SER A 230 18.94 -30.49 -14.75
CA SER A 230 18.93 -29.27 -13.95
C SER A 230 19.56 -29.54 -12.58
N SER A 231 20.39 -28.64 -12.10
CA SER A 231 20.95 -28.72 -10.74
C SER A 231 19.88 -28.47 -9.66
N SER A 232 18.68 -28.02 -10.04
CA SER A 232 17.56 -27.71 -9.14
C SER A 232 16.31 -28.53 -9.48
N ASN A 233 15.47 -28.80 -8.48
CA ASN A 233 14.14 -29.36 -8.67
C ASN A 233 13.12 -28.33 -9.14
N ARG A 234 13.49 -27.04 -9.20
CA ARG A 234 12.70 -25.98 -9.81
C ARG A 234 13.30 -25.62 -11.17
N ILE A 235 12.51 -25.79 -12.21
CA ILE A 235 12.95 -25.60 -13.61
C ILE A 235 12.00 -24.60 -14.26
N ASP A 236 12.52 -23.47 -14.73
CA ASP A 236 11.73 -22.36 -15.30
C ASP A 236 12.07 -22.05 -16.77
N ASP A 237 13.02 -22.76 -17.34
CA ASP A 237 13.56 -22.56 -18.69
C ASP A 237 13.30 -23.72 -19.66
N LEU A 238 12.48 -24.70 -19.29
CA LEU A 238 12.26 -25.91 -20.10
C LEU A 238 11.07 -25.72 -21.07
N ILE A 239 10.02 -25.07 -20.63
CA ILE A 239 8.87 -24.68 -21.44
C ILE A 239 8.67 -23.19 -21.26
N ASP A 240 8.65 -22.42 -22.34
CA ASP A 240 8.54 -20.97 -22.29
C ASP A 240 7.34 -20.50 -21.45
N GLY A 241 7.62 -19.77 -20.39
CA GLY A 241 6.63 -19.24 -19.47
C GLY A 241 6.02 -20.25 -18.49
N VAL A 242 6.59 -21.45 -18.38
CA VAL A 242 6.16 -22.48 -17.43
C VAL A 242 7.28 -22.78 -16.44
N THR A 243 6.96 -22.78 -15.16
CA THR A 243 7.86 -23.27 -14.09
C THR A 243 7.37 -24.62 -13.63
N LEU A 244 8.27 -25.61 -13.65
CA LEU A 244 8.06 -26.96 -13.10
C LEU A 244 8.71 -27.05 -11.72
N GLU A 245 8.01 -27.64 -10.75
CA GLU A 245 8.58 -28.03 -9.45
C GLU A 245 8.49 -29.55 -9.29
N LEU A 246 9.65 -30.21 -9.33
CA LEU A 246 9.75 -31.65 -9.22
C LEU A 246 9.65 -32.09 -7.75
N THR A 247 8.76 -33.00 -7.45
CA THR A 247 8.47 -33.45 -6.07
C THR A 247 8.78 -34.93 -5.85
N LYS A 248 8.68 -35.76 -6.91
CA LYS A 248 8.93 -37.17 -6.83
C LYS A 248 9.39 -37.72 -8.18
N ALA A 249 10.42 -38.55 -8.17
CA ALA A 249 10.81 -39.28 -9.39
C ALA A 249 9.78 -40.38 -9.75
N LYS A 250 9.47 -40.45 -11.04
CA LYS A 250 8.59 -41.43 -11.68
C LYS A 250 9.22 -41.92 -12.99
N PRO A 251 10.32 -42.66 -12.89
CA PRO A 251 11.09 -43.06 -14.07
C PRO A 251 10.24 -43.84 -15.09
N GLY A 252 10.26 -43.39 -16.34
CA GLY A 252 9.54 -44.01 -17.44
C GLY A 252 8.03 -43.78 -17.45
N GLU A 253 7.45 -43.08 -16.47
CA GLU A 253 6.03 -42.75 -16.44
C GLU A 253 5.83 -41.32 -16.96
N ALA A 254 5.14 -41.16 -18.09
CA ALA A 254 4.79 -39.85 -18.65
C ALA A 254 3.44 -39.36 -18.12
N PHE A 255 3.37 -38.10 -17.69
CA PHE A 255 2.16 -37.47 -17.23
C PHE A 255 1.87 -36.22 -18.04
N ALA A 256 0.59 -36.02 -18.39
CA ALA A 256 0.17 -34.86 -19.18
C ALA A 256 0.20 -33.58 -18.36
N LEU A 257 0.92 -32.58 -18.85
CA LEU A 257 0.85 -31.19 -18.44
C LEU A 257 -0.06 -30.46 -19.43
N GLU A 258 -1.23 -30.00 -19.01
CA GLU A 258 -2.16 -29.25 -19.85
C GLU A 258 -2.13 -27.75 -19.52
N LEU A 259 -1.91 -26.92 -20.55
CA LEU A 259 -2.00 -25.47 -20.43
C LEU A 259 -3.25 -24.98 -21.20
N LYS A 260 -4.23 -24.50 -20.44
CA LYS A 260 -5.48 -23.95 -20.98
C LYS A 260 -5.56 -22.45 -20.68
N SER A 261 -6.30 -21.70 -21.50
CA SER A 261 -6.61 -20.30 -21.21
C SER A 261 -7.48 -20.19 -19.96
N ASP A 262 -7.13 -19.29 -19.06
CA ASP A 262 -7.94 -18.96 -17.88
C ASP A 262 -8.27 -17.46 -17.88
N PRO A 263 -9.45 -17.09 -18.36
CA PRO A 263 -9.88 -15.70 -18.37
C PRO A 263 -10.33 -15.20 -17.01
N SER A 264 -10.40 -16.03 -15.97
CA SER A 264 -11.00 -15.69 -14.67
C SER A 264 -10.31 -14.50 -13.99
N THR A 265 -8.99 -14.49 -13.96
CA THR A 265 -8.20 -13.39 -13.38
C THR A 265 -8.38 -12.09 -14.16
N LEU A 266 -8.34 -12.18 -15.50
CA LEU A 266 -8.55 -11.05 -16.39
C LEU A 266 -9.98 -10.49 -16.24
N LYS A 267 -10.98 -11.38 -16.15
CA LYS A 267 -12.38 -11.02 -15.88
C LYS A 267 -12.55 -10.33 -14.53
N ALA A 268 -11.90 -10.84 -13.48
CA ALA A 268 -11.91 -10.21 -12.16
C ALA A 268 -11.29 -8.81 -12.19
N SER A 269 -10.16 -8.64 -12.89
CA SER A 269 -9.50 -7.34 -13.07
C SER A 269 -10.41 -6.36 -13.84
N LEU A 270 -11.11 -6.84 -14.89
CA LEU A 270 -12.05 -6.02 -15.65
C LEU A 270 -13.28 -5.63 -14.85
N LEU A 271 -13.83 -6.53 -14.02
CA LEU A 271 -14.90 -6.20 -13.06
C LEU A 271 -14.45 -5.16 -12.05
N GLY A 272 -13.20 -5.25 -11.56
CA GLY A 272 -12.58 -4.26 -10.71
C GLY A 272 -12.50 -2.88 -11.38
N LEU A 273 -12.09 -2.82 -12.65
CA LEU A 273 -12.04 -1.60 -13.43
C LEU A 273 -13.43 -0.99 -13.63
N VAL A 274 -14.43 -1.81 -13.99
CA VAL A 274 -15.83 -1.40 -14.13
C VAL A 274 -16.37 -0.82 -12.82
N SER A 275 -16.09 -1.47 -11.69
CA SER A 275 -16.50 -1.00 -10.36
C SER A 275 -15.84 0.34 -10.01
N ALA A 276 -14.54 0.49 -10.26
CA ALA A 276 -13.81 1.72 -10.01
C ALA A 276 -14.30 2.88 -10.89
N TYR A 277 -14.55 2.62 -12.18
CA TYR A 277 -15.16 3.59 -13.10
C TYR A 277 -16.54 4.05 -12.61
N ASN A 278 -17.40 3.11 -12.24
CA ASN A 278 -18.75 3.42 -11.75
C ASN A 278 -18.70 4.20 -10.43
N THR A 279 -17.75 3.89 -9.55
CA THR A 279 -17.52 4.62 -8.30
C THR A 279 -17.07 6.05 -8.59
N ALA A 280 -16.11 6.25 -9.51
CA ALA A 280 -15.66 7.58 -9.91
C ALA A 280 -16.81 8.41 -10.51
N LEU A 281 -17.58 7.82 -11.43
CA LEU A 281 -18.75 8.46 -12.04
C LEU A 281 -19.82 8.82 -11.00
N SER A 282 -20.08 7.93 -10.03
CA SER A 282 -21.03 8.16 -8.94
C SER A 282 -20.58 9.29 -8.02
N GLN A 283 -19.31 9.33 -7.64
CA GLN A 283 -18.76 10.40 -6.81
C GLN A 283 -18.82 11.76 -7.53
N LEU A 284 -18.41 11.82 -8.78
CA LEU A 284 -18.51 13.03 -9.60
C LEU A 284 -19.94 13.60 -9.60
N ARG A 285 -20.94 12.74 -9.79
CA ARG A 285 -22.36 13.13 -9.79
C ARG A 285 -22.84 13.55 -8.42
N THR A 286 -22.57 12.72 -7.40
CA THR A 286 -23.04 12.99 -6.03
C THR A 286 -22.47 14.29 -5.49
N GLN A 287 -21.18 14.58 -5.74
CA GLN A 287 -20.55 15.79 -5.24
C GLN A 287 -20.93 17.06 -6.05
N SER A 288 -21.45 16.91 -7.28
CA SER A 288 -21.86 18.03 -8.16
C SER A 288 -23.36 18.10 -8.41
N ALA A 289 -24.17 17.32 -7.72
CA ALA A 289 -25.63 17.29 -7.90
C ALA A 289 -26.23 18.70 -7.68
N ALA A 290 -27.11 19.07 -8.60
CA ALA A 290 -27.88 20.31 -8.43
C ALA A 290 -28.86 20.18 -7.26
N GLY A 291 -29.15 21.28 -6.60
CA GLY A 291 -30.21 21.32 -5.62
C GLY A 291 -31.60 21.17 -6.26
N SER A 292 -32.57 20.79 -5.46
CA SER A 292 -33.97 20.75 -5.81
C SER A 292 -34.78 21.69 -4.88
N GLU A 293 -36.07 21.82 -5.10
CA GLU A 293 -36.96 22.61 -4.21
C GLU A 293 -36.93 22.08 -2.75
N THR A 294 -36.64 20.80 -2.57
CA THR A 294 -36.67 20.13 -1.26
C THR A 294 -35.31 19.81 -0.67
N ALA A 295 -34.21 19.96 -1.44
CA ALA A 295 -32.86 19.62 -0.99
C ALA A 295 -31.82 20.63 -1.51
N PRO A 296 -30.87 21.07 -0.64
CA PRO A 296 -29.77 21.91 -1.09
C PRO A 296 -28.87 21.17 -2.09
N GLY A 297 -28.26 21.93 -3.00
CA GLY A 297 -27.26 21.37 -3.92
C GLY A 297 -26.05 20.82 -3.19
N ALA A 298 -25.36 19.88 -3.82
CA ALA A 298 -24.12 19.32 -3.32
C ALA A 298 -23.00 20.39 -3.26
N ALA A 299 -21.94 20.10 -2.52
CA ALA A 299 -20.84 21.04 -2.25
C ALA A 299 -20.20 21.66 -3.51
N LEU A 300 -20.15 20.89 -4.62
CA LEU A 300 -19.63 21.33 -5.92
C LEU A 300 -20.73 21.59 -6.95
N SER A 301 -21.98 21.83 -6.50
CA SER A 301 -23.06 22.21 -7.40
C SER A 301 -22.67 23.49 -8.15
N GLY A 302 -22.76 23.43 -9.49
CA GLY A 302 -22.34 24.51 -10.36
C GLY A 302 -20.86 24.57 -10.74
N ASP A 303 -19.99 23.79 -10.08
CA ASP A 303 -18.57 23.72 -10.47
C ASP A 303 -18.40 23.01 -11.83
N ALA A 304 -17.54 23.57 -12.68
CA ALA A 304 -17.29 23.05 -14.03
C ALA A 304 -16.39 21.81 -14.03
N ALA A 305 -15.49 21.66 -13.02
CA ALA A 305 -14.49 20.61 -13.00
C ALA A 305 -15.11 19.20 -12.93
N PRO A 306 -16.03 18.86 -11.99
CA PRO A 306 -16.65 17.53 -11.98
C PRO A 306 -17.44 17.22 -13.25
N ARG A 307 -18.07 18.24 -13.86
CA ARG A 307 -18.81 18.07 -15.12
C ARG A 307 -17.87 17.77 -16.28
N GLY A 308 -16.76 18.50 -16.39
CA GLY A 308 -15.74 18.29 -17.42
C GLY A 308 -15.11 16.90 -17.32
N ILE A 309 -14.75 16.45 -16.11
CA ILE A 309 -14.22 15.10 -15.86
C ILE A 309 -15.27 14.04 -16.24
N THR A 310 -16.53 14.21 -15.84
CA THR A 310 -17.61 13.29 -16.19
C THR A 310 -17.80 13.16 -17.72
N GLN A 311 -17.78 14.29 -18.43
CA GLN A 311 -17.93 14.32 -19.87
C GLN A 311 -16.75 13.66 -20.58
N SER A 312 -15.53 13.91 -20.11
CA SER A 312 -14.31 13.30 -20.63
C SER A 312 -14.31 11.78 -20.44
N LEU A 313 -14.63 11.29 -19.21
CA LEU A 313 -14.75 9.84 -18.93
C LEU A 313 -15.77 9.16 -19.85
N ARG A 314 -16.94 9.76 -20.02
CA ARG A 314 -17.97 9.25 -20.92
C ARG A 314 -17.54 9.28 -22.39
N GLY A 315 -16.83 10.32 -22.79
CA GLY A 315 -16.27 10.46 -24.14
C GLY A 315 -15.31 9.34 -24.49
N LEU A 316 -14.38 9.02 -23.58
CA LEU A 316 -13.42 7.93 -23.74
C LEU A 316 -14.11 6.56 -23.89
N VAL A 317 -15.12 6.29 -23.06
CA VAL A 317 -15.93 5.06 -23.17
C VAL A 317 -16.70 5.04 -24.50
N SER A 318 -17.28 6.16 -24.92
CA SER A 318 -18.06 6.24 -26.17
C SER A 318 -17.20 6.04 -27.42
N GLN A 319 -15.98 6.58 -27.43
CA GLN A 319 -15.02 6.40 -28.54
C GLN A 319 -14.61 4.94 -28.72
N ASN A 320 -14.59 4.15 -27.65
CA ASN A 320 -14.23 2.73 -27.68
C ASN A 320 -15.45 1.80 -27.59
N TYR A 321 -16.65 2.31 -27.89
CA TYR A 321 -17.91 1.58 -27.67
C TYR A 321 -17.96 0.21 -28.38
N ALA A 322 -17.52 0.13 -29.61
CA ALA A 322 -17.57 -1.12 -30.39
C ALA A 322 -16.70 -2.23 -29.80
N GLU A 323 -15.47 -1.86 -29.35
CA GLU A 323 -14.52 -2.79 -28.73
C GLU A 323 -15.00 -3.22 -27.34
N LEU A 324 -15.51 -2.27 -26.55
CA LEU A 324 -16.10 -2.53 -25.24
C LEU A 324 -17.32 -3.46 -25.35
N ALA A 325 -18.22 -3.21 -26.31
CA ALA A 325 -19.39 -4.04 -26.54
C ALA A 325 -19.00 -5.46 -27.00
N GLY A 326 -17.98 -5.58 -27.87
CA GLY A 326 -17.41 -6.86 -28.29
C GLY A 326 -16.89 -7.69 -27.09
N LEU A 327 -16.33 -7.04 -26.07
CA LEU A 327 -15.90 -7.66 -24.81
C LEU A 327 -17.04 -7.84 -23.79
N GLY A 328 -18.29 -7.60 -24.14
CA GLY A 328 -19.44 -7.75 -23.26
C GLY A 328 -19.64 -6.58 -22.27
N LEU A 329 -18.92 -5.47 -22.43
CA LEU A 329 -19.12 -4.26 -21.64
C LEU A 329 -20.28 -3.44 -22.21
N LYS A 330 -21.31 -3.23 -21.40
CA LYS A 330 -22.53 -2.48 -21.76
C LYS A 330 -22.57 -1.16 -20.99
N THR A 331 -22.83 -0.08 -21.71
CA THR A 331 -23.06 1.25 -21.12
C THR A 331 -24.54 1.44 -20.83
N LYS A 332 -24.89 1.79 -19.59
CA LYS A 332 -26.27 2.12 -19.19
C LYS A 332 -26.59 3.58 -19.51
N VAL A 333 -27.89 3.93 -19.47
CA VAL A 333 -28.39 5.30 -19.72
C VAL A 333 -27.71 6.35 -18.82
N ASP A 334 -27.43 5.97 -17.59
CA ASP A 334 -26.71 6.81 -16.65
C ASP A 334 -25.18 6.89 -16.95
N GLY A 335 -24.64 6.18 -17.96
CA GLY A 335 -23.24 6.11 -18.35
C GLY A 335 -22.40 5.18 -17.48
N SER A 336 -22.99 4.46 -16.53
CA SER A 336 -22.31 3.39 -15.80
C SER A 336 -22.08 2.19 -16.73
N LEU A 337 -21.04 1.42 -16.43
CA LEU A 337 -20.68 0.21 -17.16
C LEU A 337 -21.18 -1.04 -16.43
N SER A 338 -21.46 -2.08 -17.19
CA SER A 338 -21.70 -3.43 -16.68
C SER A 338 -21.05 -4.46 -17.60
N LEU A 339 -20.54 -5.55 -17.04
CA LEU A 339 -19.91 -6.65 -17.76
C LEU A 339 -20.88 -7.82 -17.88
N ASP A 340 -21.09 -8.28 -19.11
CA ASP A 340 -21.74 -9.56 -19.41
C ASP A 340 -20.66 -10.64 -19.43
N GLY A 341 -20.64 -11.46 -18.37
CA GLY A 341 -19.57 -12.43 -18.17
C GLY A 341 -19.55 -13.54 -19.22
N ALA A 342 -20.68 -13.94 -19.79
CA ALA A 342 -20.72 -14.98 -20.82
C ALA A 342 -20.20 -14.46 -22.17
N THR A 343 -20.58 -13.23 -22.53
CA THR A 343 -20.05 -12.55 -23.73
C THR A 343 -18.54 -12.34 -23.62
N PHE A 344 -18.05 -11.95 -22.42
CA PHE A 344 -16.61 -11.79 -22.17
C PHE A 344 -15.84 -13.10 -22.35
N ASP A 345 -16.29 -14.18 -21.71
CA ASP A 345 -15.63 -15.48 -21.77
C ASP A 345 -15.53 -15.98 -23.23
N LYS A 346 -16.59 -15.80 -24.01
CA LYS A 346 -16.60 -16.12 -25.45
C LYS A 346 -15.64 -15.23 -26.23
N ALA A 347 -15.67 -13.92 -26.02
CA ALA A 347 -14.81 -12.97 -26.74
C ALA A 347 -13.31 -13.26 -26.51
N VAL A 348 -12.93 -13.57 -25.28
CA VAL A 348 -11.53 -13.91 -24.92
C VAL A 348 -11.13 -15.30 -25.43
N ALA A 349 -12.07 -16.23 -25.54
CA ALA A 349 -11.81 -17.55 -26.17
C ALA A 349 -11.59 -17.43 -27.68
N ASP A 350 -12.39 -16.59 -28.34
CA ASP A 350 -12.29 -16.36 -29.79
C ASP A 350 -11.08 -15.48 -30.16
N ASP A 351 -10.77 -14.47 -29.32
CA ASP A 351 -9.65 -13.56 -29.51
C ASP A 351 -8.98 -13.22 -28.16
N PRO A 352 -7.96 -13.97 -27.73
CA PRO A 352 -7.24 -13.73 -26.47
C PRO A 352 -6.56 -12.37 -26.37
N GLN A 353 -6.32 -11.66 -27.48
CA GLN A 353 -5.66 -10.36 -27.52
C GLN A 353 -6.66 -9.19 -27.51
N ALA A 354 -7.96 -9.44 -27.53
CA ALA A 354 -8.96 -8.37 -27.59
C ALA A 354 -8.85 -7.39 -26.41
N VAL A 355 -8.62 -7.89 -25.20
CA VAL A 355 -8.44 -7.04 -24.01
C VAL A 355 -7.11 -6.30 -24.05
N GLN A 356 -6.06 -6.92 -24.59
CA GLN A 356 -4.73 -6.29 -24.71
C GLN A 356 -4.77 -5.09 -25.66
N ARG A 357 -5.51 -5.18 -26.79
CA ARG A 357 -5.66 -4.04 -27.71
C ARG A 357 -6.37 -2.84 -27.07
N LEU A 358 -7.28 -3.09 -26.14
CA LEU A 358 -8.05 -2.04 -25.46
C LEU A 358 -7.34 -1.50 -24.21
N LEU A 359 -6.80 -2.40 -23.38
CA LEU A 359 -6.30 -2.12 -22.02
C LEU A 359 -4.82 -2.47 -21.79
N GLY A 360 -4.12 -3.00 -22.80
CA GLY A 360 -2.67 -3.21 -22.74
C GLY A 360 -1.89 -1.90 -22.69
N ASP A 361 -0.55 -1.96 -22.67
CA ASP A 361 0.31 -0.78 -22.51
C ASP A 361 0.06 0.31 -23.56
N GLU A 362 -0.19 -0.07 -24.81
CA GLU A 362 -0.54 0.83 -25.92
C GLU A 362 -2.05 0.76 -26.26
N GLY A 363 -2.88 0.34 -25.29
CA GLY A 363 -4.30 0.12 -25.52
C GLY A 363 -5.09 1.39 -25.83
N THR A 364 -6.03 1.27 -26.75
CA THR A 364 -6.83 2.39 -27.30
C THR A 364 -7.65 3.13 -26.25
N LEU A 365 -8.04 2.46 -25.14
CA LEU A 365 -8.72 3.09 -24.01
C LEU A 365 -7.73 3.42 -22.87
N ARG A 366 -6.76 2.55 -22.61
CA ARG A 366 -5.88 2.71 -21.43
C ARG A 366 -5.02 3.95 -21.52
N GLN A 367 -4.36 4.19 -22.65
CA GLN A 367 -3.46 5.33 -22.82
C GLN A 367 -4.20 6.67 -22.63
N PRO A 368 -5.31 6.96 -23.36
CA PRO A 368 -6.04 8.21 -23.16
C PRO A 368 -6.63 8.37 -21.74
N LEU A 369 -7.06 7.27 -21.13
CA LEU A 369 -7.59 7.31 -19.76
C LEU A 369 -6.49 7.58 -18.74
N THR A 370 -5.29 7.01 -18.91
CA THR A 370 -4.12 7.28 -18.07
C THR A 370 -3.71 8.76 -18.16
N ASP A 371 -3.65 9.31 -19.37
CA ASP A 371 -3.29 10.72 -19.61
C ASP A 371 -4.34 11.66 -19.00
N ALA A 372 -5.62 11.33 -19.16
CA ALA A 372 -6.70 12.08 -18.53
C ALA A 372 -6.61 12.05 -16.99
N LEU A 373 -6.43 10.85 -16.39
CA LEU A 373 -6.27 10.71 -14.94
C LEU A 373 -5.05 11.49 -14.43
N LYS A 374 -3.92 11.45 -15.15
CA LYS A 374 -2.73 12.23 -14.83
C LYS A 374 -2.99 13.73 -14.88
N SER A 375 -3.73 14.21 -15.88
CA SER A 375 -4.09 15.62 -16.01
C SER A 375 -5.04 16.11 -14.91
N TRP A 376 -5.83 15.22 -14.31
CA TRP A 376 -6.74 15.57 -13.22
C TRP A 376 -6.12 15.44 -11.83
N LEU A 377 -5.33 14.37 -11.61
CA LEU A 377 -4.79 13.98 -10.30
C LEU A 377 -3.34 14.42 -10.08
N GLY A 378 -2.62 14.79 -11.14
CA GLY A 378 -1.21 15.20 -11.05
C GLY A 378 -1.01 16.39 -10.10
N LYS A 379 0.24 16.65 -9.73
CA LYS A 379 0.60 17.75 -8.82
C LYS A 379 0.09 19.11 -9.32
N ASP A 380 0.16 19.33 -10.64
CA ASP A 380 -0.34 20.54 -11.31
C ASP A 380 -1.64 20.21 -12.09
N GLY A 381 -2.44 19.29 -11.54
CA GLY A 381 -3.67 18.83 -12.15
C GLY A 381 -4.90 19.61 -11.69
N MET A 382 -5.98 19.53 -12.46
CA MET A 382 -7.21 20.31 -12.24
C MET A 382 -7.75 20.21 -10.80
N ILE A 383 -7.70 19.02 -10.17
CA ILE A 383 -8.21 18.82 -8.80
C ILE A 383 -7.25 19.44 -7.79
N SER A 384 -5.95 19.31 -8.00
CA SER A 384 -4.91 19.92 -7.15
C SER A 384 -5.06 21.43 -7.13
N ASP A 385 -5.13 22.07 -8.30
CA ASP A 385 -5.28 23.53 -8.45
C ASP A 385 -6.56 24.03 -7.73
N ARG A 386 -7.67 23.30 -7.89
CA ARG A 386 -8.93 23.65 -7.22
C ARG A 386 -8.84 23.52 -5.71
N THR A 387 -8.20 22.47 -5.23
CA THR A 387 -8.03 22.24 -3.79
C THR A 387 -7.11 23.30 -3.16
N GLU A 388 -6.02 23.68 -3.85
CA GLU A 388 -5.10 24.72 -3.41
C GLU A 388 -5.78 26.11 -3.38
N ALA A 389 -6.57 26.44 -4.39
CA ALA A 389 -7.35 27.67 -4.41
C ALA A 389 -8.35 27.74 -3.24
N LEU A 390 -9.01 26.62 -2.91
CA LEU A 390 -9.91 26.52 -1.77
C LEU A 390 -9.14 26.62 -0.44
N GLN A 391 -7.96 26.01 -0.34
CA GLN A 391 -7.10 26.13 0.85
C GLN A 391 -6.66 27.58 1.06
N THR A 392 -6.20 28.25 0.01
CA THR A 392 -5.88 29.70 0.05
C THR A 392 -7.07 30.53 0.51
N ARG A 393 -8.29 30.16 0.10
CA ARG A 393 -9.53 30.81 0.58
C ARG A 393 -9.75 30.57 2.06
N MET A 394 -9.52 29.36 2.56
CA MET A 394 -9.61 29.05 4.00
C MET A 394 -8.63 29.91 4.82
N ASP A 395 -7.39 30.07 4.36
CA ASP A 395 -6.39 30.88 5.03
C ASP A 395 -6.80 32.36 5.08
N ARG A 396 -7.40 32.90 4.01
CA ARG A 396 -7.96 34.25 4.00
C ARG A 396 -9.10 34.40 5.02
N LEU A 397 -10.02 33.45 5.07
CA LEU A 397 -11.12 33.47 6.05
C LEU A 397 -10.59 33.40 7.48
N GLY A 398 -9.51 32.64 7.73
CA GLY A 398 -8.82 32.65 9.02
C GLY A 398 -8.19 34.01 9.37
N ASN A 399 -7.66 34.72 8.38
CA ASN A 399 -7.16 36.09 8.54
C ASN A 399 -8.29 37.07 8.80
N ASP A 400 -9.41 36.97 8.07
CA ASP A 400 -10.61 37.80 8.26
C ASP A 400 -11.18 37.64 9.67
N ARG A 401 -11.18 36.40 10.22
CA ARG A 401 -11.60 36.12 11.59
C ARG A 401 -10.71 36.83 12.61
N ARG A 402 -9.39 36.73 12.43
CA ARG A 402 -8.42 37.41 13.30
C ARG A 402 -8.58 38.94 13.24
N ALA A 403 -8.80 39.48 12.05
CA ALA A 403 -9.06 40.92 11.88
C ALA A 403 -10.37 41.37 12.55
N LEU A 404 -11.42 40.52 12.49
CA LEU A 404 -12.68 40.76 13.20
C LEU A 404 -12.45 40.78 14.72
N ASP A 405 -11.70 39.84 15.27
CA ASP A 405 -11.39 39.75 16.69
C ASP A 405 -10.68 41.04 17.18
N LEU A 406 -9.63 41.46 16.49
CA LEU A 406 -8.92 42.71 16.80
C LEU A 406 -9.79 43.96 16.69
N ARG A 407 -10.73 43.98 15.72
CA ARG A 407 -11.71 45.10 15.60
C ARG A 407 -12.67 45.10 16.78
N MET A 408 -13.19 43.94 17.17
CA MET A 408 -14.13 43.82 18.29
C MET A 408 -13.48 44.17 19.63
N GLU A 409 -12.24 43.87 19.85
CA GLU A 409 -11.47 44.33 21.03
C GLU A 409 -11.42 45.86 21.11
N LYS A 410 -11.15 46.53 19.98
CA LYS A 410 -11.19 48.02 19.90
C LYS A 410 -12.57 48.59 20.15
N VAL A 411 -13.60 47.97 19.58
CA VAL A 411 -15.01 48.36 19.78
C VAL A 411 -15.40 48.21 21.25
N GLN A 412 -15.04 47.07 21.86
CA GLN A 412 -15.25 46.80 23.29
C GLN A 412 -14.59 47.87 24.17
N ALA A 413 -13.32 48.19 23.91
CA ALA A 413 -12.60 49.22 24.64
C ALA A 413 -13.23 50.61 24.47
N ASN A 414 -13.75 50.93 23.29
CA ASN A 414 -14.48 52.18 23.03
C ASN A 414 -15.80 52.25 23.81
N TYR A 415 -16.62 51.18 23.74
CA TYR A 415 -17.87 51.13 24.49
C TYR A 415 -17.64 51.19 25.99
N LEU A 416 -16.65 50.47 26.52
CA LEU A 416 -16.29 50.54 27.94
C LEU A 416 -15.93 51.98 28.36
N ARG A 417 -15.15 52.72 27.58
CA ARG A 417 -14.80 54.13 27.85
C ARG A 417 -16.04 55.01 27.84
N GLN A 418 -16.95 54.87 26.84
CA GLN A 418 -18.16 55.64 26.72
C GLN A 418 -19.13 55.39 27.88
N PHE A 419 -19.38 54.11 28.19
CA PHE A 419 -20.28 53.73 29.27
C PHE A 419 -19.72 54.07 30.66
N THR A 420 -18.39 53.99 30.87
CA THR A 420 -17.75 54.44 32.11
C THR A 420 -17.90 55.97 32.30
N ALA A 421 -17.78 56.76 31.21
CA ALA A 421 -17.98 58.19 31.27
C ALA A 421 -19.46 58.54 31.54
N LEU A 422 -20.40 57.80 30.92
CA LEU A 422 -21.83 57.94 31.21
C LEU A 422 -22.19 57.59 32.66
N ASP A 423 -21.63 56.47 33.17
CA ASP A 423 -21.84 56.03 34.57
C ASP A 423 -21.35 57.10 35.56
N ALA A 424 -20.17 57.67 35.28
CA ALA A 424 -19.66 58.80 36.13
C ALA A 424 -20.57 60.04 36.08
N MET A 425 -21.11 60.37 34.90
CA MET A 425 -22.04 61.49 34.75
C MET A 425 -23.36 61.24 35.47
N VAL A 426 -23.94 60.02 35.36
CA VAL A 426 -25.15 59.62 36.09
C VAL A 426 -24.92 59.60 37.57
N ALA A 427 -23.80 59.13 38.06
CA ALA A 427 -23.40 59.21 39.48
C ALA A 427 -23.34 60.63 39.98
N GLN A 428 -22.75 61.53 39.18
CA GLN A 428 -22.68 62.96 39.53
C GLN A 428 -24.07 63.58 39.55
N MET A 429 -24.93 63.30 38.56
CA MET A 429 -26.35 63.81 38.56
C MET A 429 -27.20 63.28 39.72
N SER A 430 -26.97 61.95 40.08
CA SER A 430 -27.63 61.35 41.24
C SER A 430 -27.20 62.02 42.54
N SER A 431 -25.93 62.36 42.69
CA SER A 431 -25.42 63.07 43.87
C SER A 431 -25.98 64.50 43.98
N VAL A 432 -26.06 65.21 42.84
CA VAL A 432 -26.67 66.54 42.78
C VAL A 432 -28.18 66.47 43.10
N SER A 433 -28.92 65.50 42.56
CA SER A 433 -30.35 65.26 42.84
C SER A 433 -30.54 64.92 44.32
N SER A 434 -29.71 64.08 44.90
CA SER A 434 -29.77 63.78 46.34
C SER A 434 -29.49 65.01 47.21
N PHE A 435 -28.51 65.83 46.80
CA PHE A 435 -28.19 67.07 47.47
C PHE A 435 -29.38 68.06 47.39
N LEU A 436 -29.97 68.23 46.20
CA LEU A 436 -31.18 69.14 46.05
C LEU A 436 -32.35 68.59 46.85
N SER A 437 -32.63 67.30 46.87
CA SER A 437 -33.68 66.69 47.67
C SER A 437 -33.48 66.94 49.18
N GLN A 438 -32.24 66.84 49.66
CA GLN A 438 -31.91 67.16 51.04
C GLN A 438 -32.07 68.65 51.34
N GLN A 439 -31.75 69.58 50.41
CA GLN A 439 -31.93 71.00 50.56
C GLN A 439 -33.42 71.37 50.56
N LEU A 440 -34.22 70.78 49.66
CA LEU A 440 -35.66 70.94 49.61
C LEU A 440 -36.35 70.45 50.87
N ALA A 441 -35.90 69.34 51.47
CA ALA A 441 -36.43 68.84 52.75
C ALA A 441 -36.08 69.71 53.95
N ARG A 442 -35.05 70.59 53.82
CA ARG A 442 -34.66 71.55 54.85
C ARG A 442 -35.41 72.95 54.75
N LEU A 443 -36.18 73.19 53.68
CA LEU A 443 -36.96 74.40 53.56
C LEU A 443 -38.16 74.37 54.54
N PRO A 444 -38.41 75.41 55.35
CA PRO A 444 -39.55 75.45 56.24
C PRO A 444 -40.86 75.39 55.45
N ASN A 445 -41.74 74.42 55.83
CA ASN A 445 -43.10 74.35 55.25
C ASN A 445 -43.87 75.64 55.56
N TYR A 446 -43.92 76.59 54.62
CA TYR A 446 -44.73 77.80 54.68
C TYR A 446 -46.18 77.53 54.28
N SER A 447 -46.74 76.32 54.37
CA SER A 447 -48.13 76.01 53.98
C SER A 447 -49.04 75.69 55.17
N GLN A 448 -48.83 76.28 56.36
CA GLN A 448 -49.85 76.31 57.40
C GLN A 448 -50.01 77.74 57.98
N ALA A 449 -50.56 78.63 57.20
CA ALA A 449 -51.22 79.86 57.72
C ALA A 449 -52.28 80.27 56.69
N ARG A 450 -53.41 79.58 56.74
CA ARG A 450 -54.79 80.15 56.63
C ARG A 450 -55.82 79.08 56.91
#